data_9b8db8e8a75f0bdf5f498b9f50a89623
#
_entry.id   9b8db8e8a75f0bdf5f498b9f50a89623
#
_cell.length_a   1.000
_cell.length_b   1.000
_cell.length_c   1.000
_cell.angle_alpha   90.00
_cell.angle_beta   90.00
_cell.angle_gamma   90.00
#
_symmetry.space_group_name_H-M   'P 1'
#
loop_
_entity.id
_entity.type
_entity.pdbx_description
1 polymer ?
#
loop_
_entity_poly.entity_id
_entity_poly.type
_entity_poly.pdbx_seq_one_letter_code
_entity_poly.pdbx_strand_id
1 'polypeptide(L)'
;MSSGYPFLMPVPSADDADAALRALEPVLHPSGWALLNSLPPYREDDVLRASTQLREAGHSPELVSSVLTQSRLRARAAEKFGEFASSMLFTPHGLEQATRLPIAARHAKRFQQAGVGSVADLGCGIGGDAMAMAGLGLEVTAVDRDPAAVAVATVNLRPFPNARAQLGDAAAHDPASTDGIWLDPARRASSRGGTRRLHDPEEYEPPLSAVLDLARRLGSADGLGPLGAKLGPAVAREALPREVEVQWLSFHGQVLEAAAWCGPLAREGVLSSALLIDHAGTHRLDRGVDSAPDPTPGPLGDHFYEPDGAVIRAGLIGALAEHLGAHTVDETIAYLTGDRLVSTPFARGYTVHDVMPFGLKRLTAYLREHRLGVLEIKKRGTAVEPEELRRKLRPRRFGDESATLILTRIGGEQSVIVASPHASPAGEAAAQKDLR
;
A
#
# COMPACT_ATOMS: atom_id res chain seq x y z
N MET A 1 9.34 14.22 12.80
CA MET A 1 9.75 12.82 13.01
C MET A 1 10.17 12.29 11.65
N SER A 2 11.42 11.88 11.53
CA SER A 2 11.97 11.32 10.29
C SER A 2 11.26 10.00 10.03
N SER A 3 10.46 9.90 8.96
CA SER A 3 10.00 8.61 8.47
C SER A 3 11.21 7.92 7.83
N GLY A 4 11.99 7.23 8.68
CA GLY A 4 12.96 6.27 8.19
C GLY A 4 12.20 5.21 7.41
N TYR A 5 12.47 5.12 6.11
CA TYR A 5 12.08 3.97 5.32
C TYR A 5 12.61 2.72 6.02
N PRO A 6 11.79 1.70 6.30
CA PRO A 6 12.28 0.49 6.92
C PRO A 6 13.38 -0.10 6.03
N PHE A 7 14.46 -0.54 6.66
CA PHE A 7 15.55 -1.27 6.03
C PHE A 7 14.98 -2.44 5.25
N LEU A 8 15.06 -2.36 3.94
CA LEU A 8 14.49 -3.35 3.02
C LEU A 8 15.41 -4.58 3.01
N MET A 9 14.94 -5.69 3.59
CA MET A 9 15.66 -6.95 3.58
C MET A 9 15.81 -7.51 2.16
N PRO A 10 16.95 -8.13 1.80
CA PRO A 10 17.15 -8.77 0.50
C PRO A 10 16.19 -9.95 0.29
N VAL A 11 15.95 -10.31 -0.97
CA VAL A 11 15.27 -11.59 -1.31
C VAL A 11 16.16 -12.71 -0.78
N PRO A 12 15.63 -13.67 0.02
CA PRO A 12 16.42 -14.73 0.63
C PRO A 12 17.14 -15.58 -0.43
N SER A 13 18.39 -15.93 -0.18
CA SER A 13 19.08 -16.99 -0.91
C SER A 13 18.52 -18.36 -0.51
N ALA A 14 18.87 -19.43 -1.24
CA ALA A 14 18.49 -20.79 -0.85
C ALA A 14 18.97 -21.13 0.57
N ASP A 15 20.17 -20.70 0.96
CA ASP A 15 20.73 -20.90 2.30
C ASP A 15 19.93 -20.11 3.35
N ASP A 16 19.43 -18.92 3.02
CA ASP A 16 18.59 -18.10 3.89
C ASP A 16 17.19 -18.72 4.08
N ALA A 17 16.60 -19.31 3.02
CA ALA A 17 15.32 -20.01 3.08
C ALA A 17 15.40 -21.24 3.98
N ASP A 18 16.48 -22.03 3.86
CA ASP A 18 16.75 -23.18 4.73
C ASP A 18 16.96 -22.76 6.18
N ALA A 19 17.67 -21.65 6.42
CA ALA A 19 17.85 -21.10 7.77
C ALA A 19 16.53 -20.61 8.36
N ALA A 20 15.68 -19.96 7.56
CA ALA A 20 14.35 -19.52 7.97
C ALA A 20 13.44 -20.70 8.32
N LEU A 21 13.45 -21.78 7.53
CA LEU A 21 12.69 -22.99 7.80
C LEU A 21 13.16 -23.67 9.10
N ARG A 22 14.48 -23.82 9.31
CA ARG A 22 15.03 -24.35 10.59
C ARG A 22 14.63 -23.52 11.79
N ALA A 23 14.59 -22.19 11.67
CA ALA A 23 14.14 -21.30 12.73
C ALA A 23 12.65 -21.44 13.08
N LEU A 24 11.83 -21.87 12.12
CA LEU A 24 10.40 -22.11 12.30
C LEU A 24 10.09 -23.52 12.84
N GLU A 25 10.93 -24.51 12.55
CA GLU A 25 10.69 -25.91 12.88
C GLU A 25 10.20 -26.14 14.31
N PRO A 26 10.80 -25.53 15.38
CA PRO A 26 10.34 -25.73 16.75
C PRO A 26 8.88 -25.32 16.99
N VAL A 27 8.38 -24.28 16.34
CA VAL A 27 6.98 -23.81 16.50
C VAL A 27 5.99 -24.51 15.57
N LEU A 28 6.47 -25.24 14.57
CA LEU A 28 5.63 -26.08 13.73
C LEU A 28 5.22 -27.38 14.45
N HIS A 29 5.94 -27.81 15.50
CA HIS A 29 5.53 -28.91 16.36
C HIS A 29 4.40 -28.52 17.32
N PRO A 30 3.48 -29.45 17.65
CA PRO A 30 2.33 -29.15 18.52
C PRO A 30 2.72 -28.53 19.88
N SER A 31 3.82 -28.99 20.49
CA SER A 31 4.32 -28.45 21.78
C SER A 31 4.82 -27.01 21.65
N GLY A 32 5.55 -26.70 20.58
CA GLY A 32 6.02 -25.33 20.33
C GLY A 32 4.89 -24.38 19.97
N TRP A 33 3.91 -24.86 19.20
CA TRP A 33 2.68 -24.12 18.92
C TRP A 33 1.88 -23.83 20.20
N ALA A 34 1.70 -24.83 21.06
CA ALA A 34 1.02 -24.63 22.36
C ALA A 34 1.76 -23.64 23.24
N LEU A 35 3.10 -23.74 23.32
CA LEU A 35 3.91 -22.78 24.07
C LEU A 35 3.77 -21.36 23.53
N LEU A 36 3.87 -21.16 22.22
CA LEU A 36 3.69 -19.85 21.60
C LEU A 36 2.32 -19.24 21.93
N ASN A 37 1.26 -20.05 21.92
CA ASN A 37 -0.09 -19.58 22.21
C ASN A 37 -0.36 -19.36 23.71
N SER A 38 0.49 -19.87 24.61
CA SER A 38 0.41 -19.63 26.06
C SER A 38 1.16 -18.37 26.50
N LEU A 39 1.98 -17.77 25.63
CA LEU A 39 2.72 -16.56 25.96
C LEU A 39 1.78 -15.35 26.12
N PRO A 40 2.07 -14.46 27.09
CA PRO A 40 1.37 -13.19 27.19
C PRO A 40 1.65 -12.32 25.95
N PRO A 41 0.85 -11.25 25.72
CA PRO A 41 1.13 -10.29 24.67
C PRO A 41 2.56 -9.78 24.72
N TYR A 42 3.21 -9.71 23.55
CA TYR A 42 4.61 -9.30 23.43
C TYR A 42 4.85 -7.88 23.95
N ARG A 43 5.92 -7.76 24.77
CA ARG A 43 6.45 -6.47 25.22
C ARG A 43 7.97 -6.54 25.15
N GLU A 44 8.58 -5.53 24.52
CA GLU A 44 10.05 -5.49 24.34
C GLU A 44 10.81 -5.57 25.67
N ASP A 45 10.33 -4.85 26.70
CA ASP A 45 10.94 -4.81 28.03
C ASP A 45 10.91 -6.16 28.78
N ASP A 46 10.01 -7.07 28.39
CA ASP A 46 9.82 -8.37 29.03
C ASP A 46 10.62 -9.51 28.39
N VAL A 47 11.23 -9.28 27.22
CA VAL A 47 11.86 -10.34 26.40
C VAL A 47 12.94 -11.10 27.15
N LEU A 48 13.85 -10.39 27.85
CA LEU A 48 14.93 -11.02 28.63
C LEU A 48 14.39 -11.88 29.75
N ARG A 49 13.39 -11.37 30.47
CA ARG A 49 12.75 -12.11 31.59
C ARG A 49 12.03 -13.34 31.04
N ALA A 50 11.26 -13.23 29.98
CA ALA A 50 10.57 -14.34 29.35
C ALA A 50 11.55 -15.40 28.84
N SER A 51 12.66 -15.00 28.23
CA SER A 51 13.71 -15.91 27.78
C SER A 51 14.32 -16.71 28.94
N THR A 52 14.62 -16.04 30.07
CA THR A 52 15.17 -16.70 31.27
C THR A 52 14.15 -17.69 31.83
N GLN A 53 12.90 -17.29 32.04
CA GLN A 53 11.83 -18.13 32.56
C GLN A 53 11.58 -19.39 31.72
N LEU A 54 11.56 -19.24 30.38
CA LEU A 54 11.37 -20.38 29.47
C LEU A 54 12.54 -21.37 29.54
N ARG A 55 13.79 -20.90 29.66
CA ARG A 55 14.96 -21.76 29.84
C ARG A 55 14.97 -22.47 31.17
N GLU A 56 14.61 -21.78 32.26
CA GLU A 56 14.46 -22.37 33.61
C GLU A 56 13.34 -23.43 33.63
N ALA A 57 12.30 -23.26 32.82
CA ALA A 57 11.25 -24.25 32.61
C ALA A 57 11.70 -25.47 31.77
N GLY A 58 12.97 -25.53 31.33
CA GLY A 58 13.55 -26.66 30.62
C GLY A 58 13.34 -26.65 29.08
N HIS A 59 12.89 -25.55 28.50
CA HIS A 59 12.77 -25.44 27.06
C HIS A 59 14.13 -25.23 26.37
N SER A 60 14.34 -25.85 25.20
CA SER A 60 15.60 -25.71 24.47
C SER A 60 15.81 -24.27 23.98
N PRO A 61 17.08 -23.83 23.81
CA PRO A 61 17.39 -22.49 23.29
C PRO A 61 16.73 -22.18 21.93
N GLU A 62 16.65 -23.18 21.03
CA GLU A 62 16.05 -23.07 19.71
C GLU A 62 14.54 -22.82 19.81
N LEU A 63 13.82 -23.57 20.66
CA LEU A 63 12.42 -23.38 20.92
C LEU A 63 12.12 -22.00 21.53
N VAL A 64 12.91 -21.59 22.52
CA VAL A 64 12.79 -20.28 23.17
C VAL A 64 12.99 -19.15 22.15
N SER A 65 14.02 -19.25 21.30
CA SER A 65 14.29 -18.28 20.23
C SER A 65 13.14 -18.22 19.24
N SER A 66 12.63 -19.37 18.81
CA SER A 66 11.55 -19.48 17.83
C SER A 66 10.25 -18.87 18.36
N VAL A 67 9.81 -19.23 19.57
CA VAL A 67 8.55 -18.71 20.15
C VAL A 67 8.61 -17.21 20.43
N LEU A 68 9.73 -16.68 20.94
CA LEU A 68 9.88 -15.25 21.19
C LEU A 68 9.94 -14.44 19.87
N THR A 69 10.59 -14.98 18.85
CA THR A 69 10.59 -14.39 17.51
C THR A 69 9.18 -14.33 16.95
N GLN A 70 8.41 -15.42 17.01
CA GLN A 70 7.02 -15.43 16.53
C GLN A 70 6.11 -14.52 17.35
N SER A 71 6.28 -14.46 18.67
CA SER A 71 5.54 -13.53 19.53
C SER A 71 5.75 -12.07 19.11
N ARG A 72 7.01 -11.67 18.84
CA ARG A 72 7.36 -10.35 18.33
C ARG A 72 6.76 -10.09 16.95
N LEU A 73 6.85 -11.07 16.03
CA LEU A 73 6.31 -10.93 14.67
C LEU A 73 4.78 -10.80 14.68
N ARG A 74 4.08 -11.57 15.55
CA ARG A 74 2.62 -11.45 15.76
C ARG A 74 2.22 -10.06 16.22
N ALA A 75 2.94 -9.47 17.17
CA ALA A 75 2.69 -8.12 17.66
C ALA A 75 2.84 -7.07 16.54
N ARG A 76 3.87 -7.18 15.70
CA ARG A 76 4.05 -6.31 14.52
C ARG A 76 3.00 -6.55 13.44
N ALA A 77 2.58 -7.79 13.28
CA ALA A 77 1.60 -8.20 12.26
C ALA A 77 0.19 -7.68 12.55
N ALA A 78 -0.13 -7.32 13.79
CA ALA A 78 -1.44 -6.79 14.17
C ALA A 78 -1.84 -5.55 13.34
N GLU A 79 -0.88 -4.73 12.91
CA GLU A 79 -1.12 -3.59 12.02
C GLU A 79 -1.63 -4.00 10.63
N LYS A 80 -1.24 -5.18 10.13
CA LYS A 80 -1.63 -5.68 8.80
C LYS A 80 -2.81 -6.63 8.84
N PHE A 81 -2.90 -7.47 9.88
CA PHE A 81 -3.82 -8.60 9.96
C PHE A 81 -4.84 -8.49 11.10
N GLY A 82 -4.76 -7.42 11.91
CA GLY A 82 -5.67 -7.25 13.05
C GLY A 82 -5.59 -8.43 14.03
N GLU A 83 -6.74 -8.93 14.47
CA GLU A 83 -6.86 -10.03 15.41
C GLU A 83 -6.32 -11.38 14.86
N PHE A 84 -6.35 -11.56 13.54
CA PHE A 84 -5.83 -12.78 12.91
C PHE A 84 -4.35 -13.00 13.19
N ALA A 85 -3.57 -11.91 13.35
CA ALA A 85 -2.14 -11.99 13.63
C ALA A 85 -1.79 -12.91 14.80
N SER A 86 -2.65 -12.98 15.80
CA SER A 86 -2.43 -13.79 17.03
C SER A 86 -2.42 -15.30 16.76
N SER A 87 -3.07 -15.76 15.69
CA SER A 87 -3.16 -17.17 15.30
C SER A 87 -2.31 -17.54 14.06
N MET A 88 -1.53 -16.59 13.55
CA MET A 88 -0.68 -16.77 12.37
C MET A 88 0.78 -17.04 12.74
N LEU A 89 1.54 -17.55 11.77
CA LEU A 89 3.00 -17.54 11.77
C LEU A 89 3.53 -16.60 10.69
N PHE A 90 4.80 -16.20 10.87
CA PHE A 90 5.45 -15.24 9.98
C PHE A 90 6.92 -15.56 9.78
N THR A 91 7.43 -15.34 8.58
CA THR A 91 8.85 -15.01 8.40
C THR A 91 9.02 -13.49 8.47
N PRO A 92 10.19 -12.96 8.89
CA PRO A 92 10.42 -11.52 8.91
C PRO A 92 10.21 -10.87 7.54
N HIS A 93 10.73 -11.50 6.48
CA HIS A 93 10.58 -11.06 5.10
C HIS A 93 9.13 -11.16 4.63
N GLY A 94 8.48 -12.31 4.88
CA GLY A 94 7.09 -12.52 4.48
C GLY A 94 6.13 -11.52 5.14
N LEU A 95 6.33 -11.18 6.43
CA LEU A 95 5.52 -10.15 7.09
C LEU A 95 5.73 -8.76 6.45
N GLU A 96 6.96 -8.42 6.09
CA GLU A 96 7.25 -7.13 5.45
C GLU A 96 6.52 -6.99 4.10
N GLN A 97 6.55 -8.05 3.27
CA GLN A 97 6.00 -8.08 1.92
C GLN A 97 4.49 -8.33 1.88
N ALA A 98 3.93 -8.96 2.92
CA ALA A 98 2.52 -9.34 2.95
C ALA A 98 1.57 -8.15 2.71
N THR A 99 0.57 -8.39 1.89
CA THR A 99 -0.57 -7.52 1.69
C THR A 99 -1.34 -7.34 3.01
N ARG A 100 -1.79 -6.12 3.31
CA ARG A 100 -2.67 -5.85 4.46
C ARG A 100 -4.02 -6.54 4.25
N LEU A 101 -4.57 -7.18 5.27
CA LEU A 101 -5.83 -7.95 5.14
C LEU A 101 -7.00 -7.15 4.55
N PRO A 102 -7.22 -5.85 4.88
CA PRO A 102 -8.27 -5.07 4.21
C PRO A 102 -8.08 -4.91 2.70
N ILE A 103 -6.83 -4.93 2.23
CA ILE A 103 -6.48 -4.85 0.80
C ILE A 103 -6.68 -6.24 0.16
N ALA A 104 -6.13 -7.29 0.76
CA ALA A 104 -6.31 -8.67 0.31
C ALA A 104 -7.80 -9.04 0.16
N ALA A 105 -8.64 -8.56 1.09
CA ALA A 105 -10.10 -8.72 0.99
C ALA A 105 -10.71 -8.03 -0.25
N ARG A 106 -10.10 -6.94 -0.76
CA ARG A 106 -10.55 -6.29 -2.00
C ARG A 106 -10.13 -7.09 -3.24
N HIS A 107 -8.93 -7.67 -3.23
CA HIS A 107 -8.50 -8.60 -4.26
C HIS A 107 -9.44 -9.81 -4.33
N ALA A 108 -9.66 -10.46 -3.21
CA ALA A 108 -10.57 -11.61 -3.10
C ALA A 108 -12.00 -11.29 -3.58
N LYS A 109 -12.54 -10.13 -3.17
CA LYS A 109 -13.87 -9.69 -3.59
C LYS A 109 -13.97 -9.51 -5.12
N ARG A 110 -12.87 -9.12 -5.79
CA ARG A 110 -12.85 -8.95 -7.24
C ARG A 110 -13.07 -10.28 -7.95
N PHE A 111 -12.39 -11.37 -7.51
CA PHE A 111 -12.59 -12.71 -8.02
C PHE A 111 -14.01 -13.23 -7.74
N GLN A 112 -14.48 -13.07 -6.51
CA GLN A 112 -15.83 -13.49 -6.13
C GLN A 112 -16.90 -12.78 -6.97
N GLN A 113 -16.79 -11.48 -7.22
CA GLN A 113 -17.74 -10.72 -8.03
C GLN A 113 -17.73 -11.12 -9.51
N ALA A 114 -16.61 -11.59 -10.02
CA ALA A 114 -16.47 -12.12 -11.37
C ALA A 114 -17.00 -13.57 -11.52
N GLY A 115 -17.48 -14.17 -10.44
CA GLY A 115 -17.99 -15.55 -10.46
C GLY A 115 -16.92 -16.62 -10.57
N VAL A 116 -15.66 -16.29 -10.24
CA VAL A 116 -14.55 -17.25 -10.20
C VAL A 116 -14.75 -18.18 -9.01
N GLY A 117 -14.68 -19.51 -9.22
CA GLY A 117 -14.86 -20.52 -8.17
C GLY A 117 -13.54 -20.93 -7.52
N SER A 118 -12.47 -21.03 -8.32
CA SER A 118 -11.15 -21.46 -7.85
C SER A 118 -10.04 -20.51 -8.29
N VAL A 119 -9.06 -20.25 -7.40
CA VAL A 119 -7.94 -19.32 -7.64
C VAL A 119 -6.60 -19.97 -7.28
N ALA A 120 -5.62 -19.83 -8.18
CA ALA A 120 -4.22 -20.05 -7.84
C ALA A 120 -3.59 -18.73 -7.37
N ASP A 121 -3.08 -18.69 -6.14
CA ASP A 121 -2.29 -17.57 -5.60
C ASP A 121 -0.81 -17.88 -5.81
N LEU A 122 -0.23 -17.29 -6.86
CA LEU A 122 1.14 -17.56 -7.31
C LEU A 122 2.13 -16.53 -6.75
N GLY A 123 3.08 -17.00 -5.94
CA GLY A 123 3.92 -16.16 -5.10
C GLY A 123 3.21 -15.76 -3.81
N CYS A 124 2.54 -16.73 -3.18
CA CYS A 124 1.62 -16.51 -2.06
C CYS A 124 2.30 -15.98 -0.78
N GLY A 125 3.62 -16.10 -0.65
CA GLY A 125 4.36 -15.72 0.53
C GLY A 125 3.81 -16.42 1.78
N ILE A 126 3.39 -15.63 2.77
CA ILE A 126 2.78 -16.16 4.02
C ILE A 126 1.29 -16.47 3.89
N GLY A 127 0.70 -16.38 2.70
CA GLY A 127 -0.70 -16.73 2.42
C GLY A 127 -1.72 -15.64 2.75
N GLY A 128 -1.33 -14.36 2.76
CA GLY A 128 -2.23 -13.26 3.15
C GLY A 128 -3.41 -13.08 2.19
N ASP A 129 -3.16 -13.05 0.87
CA ASP A 129 -4.19 -12.96 -0.17
C ASP A 129 -4.99 -14.27 -0.25
N ALA A 130 -4.32 -15.43 -0.16
CA ALA A 130 -4.96 -16.75 -0.11
C ALA A 130 -5.97 -16.87 1.06
N MET A 131 -5.62 -16.39 2.27
CA MET A 131 -6.55 -16.35 3.42
C MET A 131 -7.79 -15.53 3.11
N ALA A 132 -7.63 -14.35 2.51
CA ALA A 132 -8.75 -13.47 2.17
C ALA A 132 -9.67 -14.11 1.11
N MET A 133 -9.10 -14.76 0.09
CA MET A 133 -9.82 -15.47 -0.96
C MET A 133 -10.59 -16.66 -0.38
N ALA A 134 -9.94 -17.49 0.42
CA ALA A 134 -10.58 -18.63 1.08
C ALA A 134 -11.69 -18.18 2.05
N GLY A 135 -11.49 -17.10 2.78
CA GLY A 135 -12.48 -16.50 3.67
C GLY A 135 -13.74 -15.98 2.95
N LEU A 136 -13.66 -15.68 1.65
CA LEU A 136 -14.80 -15.37 0.78
C LEU A 136 -15.38 -16.58 0.06
N GLY A 137 -14.92 -17.80 0.38
CA GLY A 137 -15.48 -19.06 -0.13
C GLY A 137 -14.88 -19.53 -1.46
N LEU A 138 -13.78 -18.92 -1.93
CA LEU A 138 -13.08 -19.40 -3.12
C LEU A 138 -12.22 -20.64 -2.78
N GLU A 139 -12.15 -21.62 -3.69
CA GLU A 139 -11.17 -22.70 -3.61
C GLU A 139 -9.79 -22.15 -3.93
N VAL A 140 -8.80 -22.32 -3.03
CA VAL A 140 -7.50 -21.66 -3.17
C VAL A 140 -6.35 -22.65 -3.19
N THR A 141 -5.51 -22.54 -4.21
CA THR A 141 -4.20 -23.20 -4.26
C THR A 141 -3.11 -22.13 -4.18
N ALA A 142 -2.50 -22.00 -3.01
CA ALA A 142 -1.41 -21.04 -2.73
C ALA A 142 -0.07 -21.68 -3.08
N VAL A 143 0.70 -21.06 -3.97
CA VAL A 143 1.97 -21.61 -4.48
C VAL A 143 3.10 -20.63 -4.18
N ASP A 144 4.20 -21.14 -3.61
CA ASP A 144 5.43 -20.38 -3.46
C ASP A 144 6.65 -21.28 -3.66
N ARG A 145 7.76 -20.69 -4.09
CA ARG A 145 9.03 -21.42 -4.28
C ARG A 145 9.88 -21.48 -3.01
N ASP A 146 9.56 -20.64 -2.00
CA ASP A 146 10.25 -20.62 -0.71
C ASP A 146 9.62 -21.65 0.26
N PRO A 147 10.35 -22.70 0.68
CA PRO A 147 9.84 -23.70 1.62
C PRO A 147 9.38 -23.10 2.97
N ALA A 148 10.06 -22.04 3.45
CA ALA A 148 9.69 -21.39 4.69
C ALA A 148 8.36 -20.62 4.55
N ALA A 149 8.16 -19.95 3.41
CA ALA A 149 6.89 -19.29 3.07
C ALA A 149 5.75 -20.31 3.01
N VAL A 150 5.95 -21.45 2.31
CA VAL A 150 4.95 -22.53 2.20
C VAL A 150 4.61 -23.13 3.56
N ALA A 151 5.62 -23.37 4.42
CA ALA A 151 5.37 -23.88 5.78
C ALA A 151 4.51 -22.92 6.61
N VAL A 152 4.80 -21.63 6.53
CA VAL A 152 4.01 -20.56 7.18
C VAL A 152 2.62 -20.48 6.58
N ALA A 153 2.48 -20.43 5.25
CA ALA A 153 1.19 -20.39 4.57
C ALA A 153 0.32 -21.60 4.92
N THR A 154 0.92 -22.81 4.99
CA THR A 154 0.21 -24.02 5.41
C THR A 154 -0.41 -23.88 6.80
N VAL A 155 0.29 -23.26 7.75
CA VAL A 155 -0.26 -23.02 9.09
C VAL A 155 -1.35 -21.94 9.05
N ASN A 156 -1.12 -20.87 8.32
CA ASN A 156 -2.05 -19.74 8.23
C ASN A 156 -3.36 -20.10 7.52
N LEU A 157 -3.30 -21.06 6.59
CA LEU A 157 -4.47 -21.55 5.86
C LEU A 157 -5.25 -22.65 6.58
N ARG A 158 -4.75 -23.22 7.70
CA ARG A 158 -5.45 -24.27 8.45
C ARG A 158 -6.92 -23.98 8.80
N PRO A 159 -7.32 -22.73 9.11
CA PRO A 159 -8.72 -22.41 9.39
C PRO A 159 -9.65 -22.54 8.17
N PHE A 160 -9.11 -22.65 6.95
CA PHE A 160 -9.82 -22.63 5.69
C PHE A 160 -9.75 -23.98 4.99
N PRO A 161 -10.78 -24.85 5.07
CA PRO A 161 -10.75 -26.19 4.46
C PRO A 161 -10.71 -26.15 2.92
N ASN A 162 -11.08 -25.02 2.33
CA ASN A 162 -11.06 -24.73 0.89
C ASN A 162 -9.73 -24.13 0.41
N ALA A 163 -8.67 -24.15 1.24
CA ALA A 163 -7.36 -23.62 0.86
C ALA A 163 -6.23 -24.60 1.18
N ARG A 164 -5.24 -24.64 0.31
CA ARG A 164 -4.00 -25.41 0.52
C ARG A 164 -2.78 -24.64 0.03
N ALA A 165 -1.64 -24.82 0.70
CA ALA A 165 -0.35 -24.31 0.23
C ALA A 165 0.49 -25.46 -0.34
N GLN A 166 1.28 -25.17 -1.37
CA GLN A 166 2.19 -26.13 -1.99
C GLN A 166 3.47 -25.45 -2.47
N LEU A 167 4.57 -26.20 -2.37
CA LEU A 167 5.86 -25.79 -2.93
C LEU A 167 5.80 -25.90 -4.46
N GLY A 168 6.16 -24.84 -5.17
CA GLY A 168 6.15 -24.82 -6.63
C GLY A 168 6.63 -23.51 -7.21
N ASP A 169 6.90 -23.54 -8.51
CA ASP A 169 7.24 -22.36 -9.29
C ASP A 169 5.98 -21.82 -9.98
N ALA A 170 5.73 -20.52 -9.84
CA ALA A 170 4.64 -19.82 -10.52
C ALA A 170 4.68 -20.00 -12.05
N ALA A 171 5.89 -20.05 -12.63
CA ALA A 171 6.07 -20.25 -14.07
C ALA A 171 5.69 -21.66 -14.57
N ALA A 172 5.72 -22.65 -13.68
CA ALA A 172 5.35 -24.04 -13.98
C ALA A 172 3.86 -24.34 -13.74
N HIS A 173 3.08 -23.37 -13.24
CA HIS A 173 1.66 -23.56 -12.97
C HIS A 173 0.86 -23.79 -14.26
N ASP A 174 0.04 -24.87 -14.26
CA ASP A 174 -0.90 -25.12 -15.35
C ASP A 174 -2.15 -24.23 -15.20
N PRO A 175 -2.36 -23.24 -16.08
CA PRO A 175 -3.52 -22.36 -15.98
C PRO A 175 -4.86 -23.08 -16.12
N ALA A 176 -4.90 -24.27 -16.74
CA ALA A 176 -6.14 -25.05 -16.87
C ALA A 176 -6.58 -25.70 -15.55
N SER A 177 -5.76 -25.65 -14.50
CA SER A 177 -6.06 -26.27 -13.20
C SER A 177 -6.92 -25.39 -12.26
N THR A 178 -7.20 -24.14 -12.64
CA THR A 178 -7.98 -23.18 -11.83
C THR A 178 -8.80 -22.24 -12.73
N ASP A 179 -9.87 -21.66 -12.17
CA ASP A 179 -10.70 -20.69 -12.91
C ASP A 179 -10.04 -19.31 -12.98
N GLY A 180 -9.21 -18.95 -12.02
CA GLY A 180 -8.55 -17.66 -11.96
C GLY A 180 -7.16 -17.70 -11.33
N ILE A 181 -6.36 -16.68 -11.57
CA ILE A 181 -4.99 -16.57 -11.06
C ILE A 181 -4.81 -15.20 -10.39
N TRP A 182 -4.30 -15.20 -9.17
CA TRP A 182 -3.69 -14.05 -8.52
C TRP A 182 -2.18 -14.20 -8.53
N LEU A 183 -1.44 -13.14 -8.86
CA LEU A 183 0.01 -13.18 -8.97
C LEU A 183 0.64 -11.94 -8.31
N ASP A 184 1.62 -12.16 -7.42
CA ASP A 184 2.45 -11.10 -6.82
C ASP A 184 3.90 -11.24 -7.30
N PRO A 185 4.26 -10.69 -8.48
CA PRO A 185 5.60 -10.82 -9.04
C PRO A 185 6.65 -10.19 -8.14
N ALA A 186 7.79 -10.86 -7.96
CA ALA A 186 8.90 -10.32 -7.20
C ALA A 186 9.48 -9.05 -7.89
N ARG A 187 9.52 -7.94 -7.17
CA ARG A 187 9.93 -6.61 -7.66
C ARG A 187 11.30 -6.17 -7.17
N ARG A 188 12.15 -7.13 -6.80
CA ARG A 188 13.47 -6.87 -6.23
C ARG A 188 14.49 -7.79 -6.85
N ALA A 189 15.61 -7.21 -7.27
CA ALA A 189 16.78 -7.97 -7.68
C ALA A 189 17.81 -7.95 -6.54
N SER A 190 18.32 -9.13 -6.18
CA SER A 190 19.46 -9.26 -5.29
C SER A 190 20.75 -9.00 -6.08
N SER A 191 21.60 -8.10 -5.60
CA SER A 191 22.94 -7.88 -6.14
C SER A 191 23.97 -7.92 -5.02
N ARG A 192 25.25 -8.11 -5.35
CA ARG A 192 26.37 -8.10 -4.37
C ARG A 192 26.48 -6.81 -3.56
N GLY A 193 25.76 -5.74 -3.93
CA GLY A 193 25.75 -4.43 -3.26
C GLY A 193 24.45 -4.10 -2.51
N GLY A 194 23.48 -5.03 -2.43
CA GLY A 194 22.19 -4.80 -1.78
C GLY A 194 20.98 -5.12 -2.68
N THR A 195 19.77 -4.86 -2.18
CA THR A 195 18.54 -5.08 -2.93
C THR A 195 18.10 -3.80 -3.64
N ARG A 196 17.94 -3.86 -4.98
CA ARG A 196 17.40 -2.76 -5.78
C ARG A 196 15.91 -3.01 -6.04
N ARG A 197 15.07 -2.01 -5.82
CA ARG A 197 13.68 -2.04 -6.25
C ARG A 197 13.60 -1.84 -7.76
N LEU A 198 12.92 -2.75 -8.45
CA LEU A 198 12.70 -2.68 -9.89
C LEU A 198 11.52 -1.74 -10.16
N HIS A 199 11.64 -0.89 -11.17
CA HIS A 199 10.60 0.05 -11.58
C HIS A 199 9.95 -0.34 -12.90
N ASP A 200 10.73 -0.94 -13.80
CA ASP A 200 10.23 -1.50 -15.05
C ASP A 200 9.54 -2.85 -14.76
N PRO A 201 8.27 -3.02 -15.08
CA PRO A 201 7.57 -4.27 -14.86
C PRO A 201 8.09 -5.44 -15.72
N GLU A 202 8.88 -5.18 -16.77
CA GLU A 202 9.58 -6.23 -17.51
C GLU A 202 10.82 -6.77 -16.77
N GLU A 203 11.31 -6.07 -15.76
CA GLU A 203 12.35 -6.56 -14.85
C GLU A 203 11.79 -7.39 -13.66
N TYR A 204 10.47 -7.51 -13.53
CA TYR A 204 9.85 -8.31 -12.44
C TYR A 204 10.03 -9.81 -12.68
N GLU A 205 9.83 -10.63 -11.66
CA GLU A 205 9.89 -12.08 -11.76
C GLU A 205 8.55 -12.69 -11.29
N PRO A 206 7.72 -13.19 -12.25
CA PRO A 206 7.87 -13.13 -13.70
C PRO A 206 7.68 -11.71 -14.28
N PRO A 207 8.22 -11.43 -15.49
CA PRO A 207 8.05 -10.15 -16.17
C PRO A 207 6.59 -9.94 -16.60
N LEU A 208 6.18 -8.67 -16.78
CA LEU A 208 4.80 -8.32 -17.16
C LEU A 208 4.34 -9.02 -18.45
N SER A 209 5.21 -9.14 -19.44
CA SER A 209 4.93 -9.87 -20.67
C SER A 209 4.52 -11.32 -20.40
N ALA A 210 5.20 -12.03 -19.50
CA ALA A 210 4.87 -13.40 -19.11
C ALA A 210 3.54 -13.46 -18.32
N VAL A 211 3.23 -12.46 -17.49
CA VAL A 211 1.95 -12.33 -16.80
C VAL A 211 0.80 -12.20 -17.80
N LEU A 212 0.97 -11.36 -18.83
CA LEU A 212 -0.04 -11.17 -19.88
C LEU A 212 -0.19 -12.42 -20.76
N ASP A 213 0.90 -13.14 -21.04
CA ASP A 213 0.82 -14.42 -21.75
C ASP A 213 0.10 -15.50 -20.93
N LEU A 214 0.29 -15.50 -19.61
CA LEU A 214 -0.47 -16.37 -18.71
C LEU A 214 -1.97 -16.02 -18.73
N ALA A 215 -2.33 -14.73 -18.73
CA ALA A 215 -3.72 -14.29 -18.87
C ALA A 215 -4.34 -14.71 -20.20
N ARG A 216 -3.58 -14.68 -21.32
CA ARG A 216 -4.04 -15.19 -22.63
C ARG A 216 -4.27 -16.70 -22.60
N ARG A 217 -3.38 -17.47 -21.98
CA ARG A 217 -3.52 -18.95 -21.86
C ARG A 217 -4.69 -19.36 -20.95
N LEU A 218 -5.00 -18.54 -19.93
CA LEU A 218 -6.15 -18.74 -19.05
C LEU A 218 -7.47 -18.33 -19.73
N GLY A 219 -7.41 -17.50 -20.76
CA GLY A 219 -8.57 -16.99 -21.51
C GLY A 219 -9.06 -17.96 -22.58
N SER A 220 -10.07 -17.51 -23.30
CA SER A 220 -10.55 -18.15 -24.52
C SER A 220 -9.99 -17.46 -25.78
N ALA A 221 -10.35 -17.96 -26.97
CA ALA A 221 -9.90 -17.39 -28.24
C ALA A 221 -10.21 -15.87 -28.39
N ASP A 222 -11.19 -15.38 -27.63
CA ASP A 222 -11.72 -14.01 -27.77
C ASP A 222 -11.25 -13.04 -26.68
N GLY A 223 -10.35 -13.45 -25.74
CA GLY A 223 -9.89 -12.52 -24.71
C GLY A 223 -9.01 -13.07 -23.61
N LEU A 224 -8.63 -12.17 -22.69
CA LEU A 224 -7.85 -12.52 -21.50
C LEU A 224 -8.71 -13.28 -20.49
N GLY A 225 -8.11 -14.23 -19.79
CA GLY A 225 -8.75 -14.94 -18.68
C GLY A 225 -8.73 -14.15 -17.36
N PRO A 226 -9.37 -14.70 -16.31
CA PRO A 226 -9.48 -14.05 -14.99
C PRO A 226 -8.13 -14.05 -14.26
N LEU A 227 -7.24 -13.13 -14.61
CA LEU A 227 -5.95 -12.95 -13.95
C LEU A 227 -5.87 -11.57 -13.29
N GLY A 228 -5.52 -11.56 -12.01
CA GLY A 228 -5.13 -10.36 -11.26
C GLY A 228 -3.63 -10.39 -10.96
N ALA A 229 -2.94 -9.27 -11.12
CA ALA A 229 -1.51 -9.16 -10.79
C ALA A 229 -1.20 -7.92 -9.99
N LYS A 230 -0.44 -8.08 -8.90
CA LYS A 230 0.03 -6.98 -8.06
C LYS A 230 1.28 -6.35 -8.65
N LEU A 231 1.20 -5.07 -8.94
CA LEU A 231 2.27 -4.30 -9.54
C LEU A 231 2.81 -3.23 -8.58
N GLY A 232 3.97 -2.68 -8.90
CA GLY A 232 4.49 -1.53 -8.18
C GLY A 232 3.63 -0.29 -8.40
N PRO A 233 3.43 0.57 -7.38
CA PRO A 233 2.63 1.78 -7.56
C PRO A 233 3.23 2.79 -8.54
N ALA A 234 4.47 2.59 -8.97
CA ALA A 234 5.14 3.42 -9.97
C ALA A 234 4.94 2.94 -11.41
N VAL A 235 4.18 1.86 -11.62
CA VAL A 235 3.87 1.37 -12.98
C VAL A 235 3.17 2.48 -13.78
N ALA A 236 3.58 2.64 -15.03
CA ALA A 236 2.88 3.53 -15.97
C ALA A 236 1.68 2.78 -16.57
N ARG A 237 0.54 3.48 -16.73
CA ARG A 237 -0.65 2.88 -17.33
C ARG A 237 -0.37 2.37 -18.76
N GLU A 238 0.47 3.08 -19.48
CA GLU A 238 0.86 2.83 -20.86
C GLU A 238 1.69 1.56 -21.05
N ALA A 239 2.24 1.02 -19.95
CA ALA A 239 2.93 -0.26 -19.96
C ALA A 239 1.98 -1.47 -20.12
N LEU A 240 0.66 -1.25 -19.94
CA LEU A 240 -0.35 -2.31 -20.04
C LEU A 240 -1.29 -2.09 -21.23
N PRO A 241 -1.81 -3.18 -21.85
CA PRO A 241 -2.82 -3.11 -22.89
C PRO A 241 -4.10 -2.40 -22.43
N ARG A 242 -4.88 -1.86 -23.36
CA ARG A 242 -6.11 -1.12 -23.05
C ARG A 242 -7.22 -1.99 -22.45
N GLU A 243 -7.24 -3.27 -22.78
CA GLU A 243 -8.17 -4.27 -22.23
C GLU A 243 -7.90 -4.66 -20.78
N VAL A 244 -6.76 -4.23 -20.22
CA VAL A 244 -6.40 -4.46 -18.81
C VAL A 244 -6.77 -3.23 -17.99
N GLU A 245 -7.61 -3.39 -16.98
CA GLU A 245 -7.85 -2.35 -16.00
C GLU A 245 -6.65 -2.27 -15.02
N VAL A 246 -6.14 -1.06 -14.77
CA VAL A 246 -5.11 -0.83 -13.73
C VAL A 246 -5.70 -0.03 -12.58
N GLN A 247 -5.66 -0.58 -11.38
CA GLN A 247 -6.18 0.03 -10.17
C GLN A 247 -5.06 0.41 -9.21
N TRP A 248 -4.89 1.70 -8.91
CA TRP A 248 -3.98 2.16 -7.85
C TRP A 248 -4.71 2.21 -6.53
N LEU A 249 -4.08 1.64 -5.51
CA LEU A 249 -4.66 1.51 -4.18
C LEU A 249 -3.92 2.40 -3.19
N SER A 250 -4.67 3.29 -2.53
CA SER A 250 -4.23 4.11 -1.42
C SER A 250 -4.86 3.62 -0.11
N PHE A 251 -4.03 3.47 0.91
CA PHE A 251 -4.45 3.07 2.25
C PHE A 251 -4.02 4.15 3.23
N HIS A 252 -4.99 4.83 3.85
CA HIS A 252 -4.77 6.00 4.72
C HIS A 252 -3.85 7.06 4.08
N GLY A 253 -4.08 7.39 2.80
CA GLY A 253 -3.32 8.40 2.07
C GLY A 253 -1.95 7.95 1.55
N GLN A 254 -1.60 6.68 1.72
CA GLN A 254 -0.36 6.11 1.19
C GLN A 254 -0.67 5.17 0.02
N VAL A 255 -0.11 5.44 -1.16
CA VAL A 255 -0.24 4.53 -2.30
C VAL A 255 0.67 3.31 -2.06
N LEU A 256 0.07 2.14 -1.93
CA LEU A 256 0.78 0.91 -1.59
C LEU A 256 1.11 0.06 -2.81
N GLU A 257 0.18 -0.03 -3.77
CA GLU A 257 0.29 -0.90 -4.93
C GLU A 257 -0.52 -0.37 -6.12
N ALA A 258 -0.30 -0.99 -7.26
CA ALA A 258 -1.22 -1.04 -8.38
C ALA A 258 -1.58 -2.51 -8.62
N ALA A 259 -2.82 -2.78 -9.02
CA ALA A 259 -3.27 -4.09 -9.44
C ALA A 259 -3.71 -4.05 -10.89
N ALA A 260 -3.21 -4.99 -11.71
CA ALA A 260 -3.69 -5.22 -13.06
C ALA A 260 -4.81 -6.27 -13.02
N TRP A 261 -5.93 -5.99 -13.69
CA TRP A 261 -7.10 -6.86 -13.76
C TRP A 261 -7.39 -7.24 -15.20
N CYS A 262 -7.39 -8.52 -15.50
CA CYS A 262 -7.57 -9.08 -16.85
C CYS A 262 -8.90 -9.81 -16.98
N GLY A 263 -9.42 -9.84 -18.20
CA GLY A 263 -10.61 -10.61 -18.57
C GLY A 263 -11.83 -10.25 -17.71
N PRO A 264 -12.59 -11.24 -17.18
CA PRO A 264 -13.77 -10.99 -16.34
C PRO A 264 -13.49 -10.20 -15.04
N LEU A 265 -12.23 -10.10 -14.62
CA LEU A 265 -11.84 -9.29 -13.49
C LEU A 265 -11.76 -7.80 -13.83
N ALA A 266 -11.50 -7.44 -15.09
CA ALA A 266 -11.53 -6.05 -15.54
C ALA A 266 -12.98 -5.57 -15.63
N ARG A 267 -13.23 -4.32 -15.25
CA ARG A 267 -14.55 -3.69 -15.41
C ARG A 267 -14.70 -3.13 -16.81
N GLU A 268 -15.85 -3.36 -17.40
CA GLU A 268 -16.16 -2.90 -18.75
C GLU A 268 -16.01 -1.37 -18.86
N GLY A 269 -15.29 -0.91 -19.87
CA GLY A 269 -15.06 0.50 -20.14
C GLY A 269 -14.12 1.21 -19.18
N VAL A 270 -13.53 0.55 -18.19
CA VAL A 270 -12.60 1.15 -17.21
C VAL A 270 -11.16 0.86 -17.60
N LEU A 271 -10.38 1.91 -17.87
CA LEU A 271 -8.94 1.81 -18.15
C LEU A 271 -8.09 1.85 -16.89
N SER A 272 -8.43 2.77 -15.98
CA SER A 272 -7.71 2.97 -14.73
C SER A 272 -8.64 3.40 -13.61
N SER A 273 -8.24 3.12 -12.37
CA SER A 273 -9.01 3.52 -11.20
C SER A 273 -8.11 3.82 -10.01
N ALA A 274 -8.58 4.71 -9.14
CA ALA A 274 -8.04 4.91 -7.80
C ALA A 274 -9.00 4.32 -6.78
N LEU A 275 -8.50 3.42 -5.92
CA LEU A 275 -9.22 2.84 -4.79
C LEU A 275 -8.60 3.35 -3.50
N LEU A 276 -9.35 4.12 -2.72
CA LEU A 276 -8.91 4.68 -1.45
C LEU A 276 -9.61 3.94 -0.31
N ILE A 277 -8.82 3.51 0.66
CA ILE A 277 -9.31 2.85 1.87
C ILE A 277 -8.82 3.68 3.07
N ASP A 278 -9.76 4.17 3.86
CA ASP A 278 -9.49 4.92 5.08
C ASP A 278 -10.50 4.57 6.19
N HIS A 279 -10.50 5.32 7.29
CA HIS A 279 -11.42 5.13 8.41
C HIS A 279 -12.89 5.43 8.05
N ALA A 280 -13.15 6.24 7.03
CA ALA A 280 -14.50 6.54 6.55
C ALA A 280 -15.04 5.46 5.61
N GLY A 281 -14.16 4.59 5.09
CA GLY A 281 -14.59 3.48 4.25
C GLY A 281 -13.72 3.23 3.03
N THR A 282 -14.38 2.87 1.94
CA THR A 282 -13.73 2.57 0.65
C THR A 282 -14.36 3.44 -0.43
N HIS A 283 -13.52 4.20 -1.11
CA HIS A 283 -13.92 5.14 -2.14
C HIS A 283 -13.22 4.80 -3.45
N ARG A 284 -13.89 4.98 -4.57
CA ARG A 284 -13.35 4.66 -5.89
C ARG A 284 -13.66 5.77 -6.89
N LEU A 285 -12.63 6.13 -7.68
CA LEU A 285 -12.75 7.02 -8.81
C LEU A 285 -12.21 6.29 -10.05
N ASP A 286 -12.95 6.33 -11.14
CA ASP A 286 -12.66 5.57 -12.36
C ASP A 286 -12.37 6.49 -13.54
N ARG A 287 -11.54 6.02 -14.47
CA ARG A 287 -11.30 6.60 -15.79
C ARG A 287 -11.78 5.64 -16.86
N GLY A 288 -12.75 6.08 -17.63
CA GLY A 288 -13.22 5.36 -18.80
C GLY A 288 -12.38 5.63 -20.05
N VAL A 289 -12.70 4.91 -21.13
CA VAL A 289 -12.05 5.10 -22.45
C VAL A 289 -12.27 6.52 -22.98
N ASP A 290 -13.46 7.11 -22.71
CA ASP A 290 -13.91 8.41 -23.19
C ASP A 290 -13.82 9.51 -22.12
N SER A 291 -13.03 9.31 -21.07
CA SER A 291 -12.87 10.32 -20.01
C SER A 291 -12.26 11.62 -20.55
N ALA A 292 -12.76 12.74 -20.02
CA ALA A 292 -12.26 14.06 -20.34
C ALA A 292 -10.73 14.19 -20.12
N PRO A 293 -10.03 14.98 -20.93
CA PRO A 293 -8.61 15.28 -20.72
C PRO A 293 -8.42 16.03 -19.41
N ASP A 294 -7.19 16.09 -18.95
CA ASP A 294 -6.83 16.91 -17.79
C ASP A 294 -7.17 18.38 -18.06
N PRO A 295 -7.65 19.12 -17.04
CA PRO A 295 -8.03 20.50 -17.19
C PRO A 295 -6.82 21.40 -17.48
N THR A 296 -7.02 22.46 -18.23
CA THR A 296 -6.01 23.49 -18.43
C THR A 296 -5.77 24.28 -17.16
N PRO A 297 -4.53 24.80 -16.92
CA PRO A 297 -4.26 25.66 -15.81
C PRO A 297 -5.07 26.96 -15.83
N GLY A 298 -5.44 27.42 -14.63
CA GLY A 298 -6.16 28.69 -14.42
C GLY A 298 -5.64 29.44 -13.20
N PRO A 299 -6.22 30.62 -12.89
CA PRO A 299 -5.84 31.41 -11.72
C PRO A 299 -6.13 30.66 -10.41
N LEU A 300 -5.36 30.96 -9.36
CA LEU A 300 -5.61 30.40 -8.03
C LEU A 300 -6.95 30.93 -7.50
N GLY A 301 -7.84 30.00 -7.11
CA GLY A 301 -9.13 30.30 -6.48
C GLY A 301 -9.06 30.26 -4.96
N ASP A 302 -10.21 30.41 -4.31
CA ASP A 302 -10.34 30.46 -2.84
C ASP A 302 -10.04 29.12 -2.16
N HIS A 303 -10.16 28.02 -2.89
CA HIS A 303 -9.91 26.67 -2.39
C HIS A 303 -8.86 25.94 -3.22
N PHE A 304 -8.04 25.19 -2.50
CA PHE A 304 -6.92 24.43 -3.07
C PHE A 304 -7.05 22.97 -2.69
N TYR A 305 -6.74 22.06 -3.60
CA TYR A 305 -6.89 20.63 -3.41
C TYR A 305 -5.60 19.90 -3.73
N GLU A 306 -5.17 19.05 -2.80
CA GLU A 306 -4.08 18.10 -2.96
C GLU A 306 -4.68 16.71 -3.25
N PRO A 307 -4.69 16.23 -4.50
CA PRO A 307 -5.20 14.92 -4.84
C PRO A 307 -4.40 13.81 -4.17
N ASP A 308 -5.10 12.71 -3.79
CA ASP A 308 -4.44 11.49 -3.32
C ASP A 308 -3.47 10.94 -4.39
N GLY A 309 -2.39 10.33 -3.93
CA GLY A 309 -1.38 9.78 -4.82
C GLY A 309 -1.91 8.72 -5.78
N ALA A 310 -2.94 7.95 -5.40
CA ALA A 310 -3.57 6.97 -6.29
C ALA A 310 -4.35 7.64 -7.42
N VAL A 311 -5.04 8.75 -7.14
CA VAL A 311 -5.75 9.56 -8.15
C VAL A 311 -4.77 10.10 -9.20
N ILE A 312 -3.63 10.62 -8.74
CA ILE A 312 -2.59 11.15 -9.63
C ILE A 312 -2.01 10.03 -10.52
N ARG A 313 -1.64 8.90 -9.91
CA ARG A 313 -1.02 7.77 -10.63
C ARG A 313 -1.98 7.10 -11.61
N ALA A 314 -3.26 7.08 -11.28
CA ALA A 314 -4.30 6.55 -12.17
C ALA A 314 -4.65 7.50 -13.33
N GLY A 315 -4.06 8.72 -13.40
CA GLY A 315 -4.37 9.71 -14.43
C GLY A 315 -5.80 10.24 -14.32
N LEU A 316 -6.29 10.46 -13.08
CA LEU A 316 -7.68 10.83 -12.79
C LEU A 316 -7.85 12.30 -12.42
N ILE A 317 -6.86 13.15 -12.74
CA ILE A 317 -6.92 14.59 -12.42
C ILE A 317 -8.09 15.25 -13.11
N GLY A 318 -8.34 14.91 -14.39
CA GLY A 318 -9.49 15.43 -15.15
C GLY A 318 -10.83 15.07 -14.51
N ALA A 319 -11.03 13.79 -14.16
CA ALA A 319 -12.25 13.33 -13.50
C ALA A 319 -12.46 13.97 -12.12
N LEU A 320 -11.38 14.13 -11.34
CA LEU A 320 -11.46 14.81 -10.06
C LEU A 320 -11.74 16.31 -10.22
N ALA A 321 -11.13 16.96 -11.20
CA ALA A 321 -11.37 18.37 -11.49
C ALA A 321 -12.84 18.65 -11.90
N GLU A 322 -13.42 17.80 -12.74
CA GLU A 322 -14.84 17.85 -13.09
C GLU A 322 -15.72 17.70 -11.82
N HIS A 323 -15.44 16.71 -10.98
CA HIS A 323 -16.16 16.48 -9.74
C HIS A 323 -16.11 17.70 -8.79
N LEU A 324 -14.95 18.37 -8.71
CA LEU A 324 -14.74 19.56 -7.84
C LEU A 324 -15.23 20.86 -8.49
N GLY A 325 -15.45 20.91 -9.80
CA GLY A 325 -15.61 22.16 -10.56
C GLY A 325 -14.33 22.99 -10.50
N ALA A 326 -13.17 22.35 -10.62
CA ALA A 326 -11.84 22.91 -10.40
C ALA A 326 -10.96 22.80 -11.65
N HIS A 327 -9.82 23.46 -11.62
CA HIS A 327 -8.78 23.40 -12.66
C HIS A 327 -7.38 23.25 -12.03
N THR A 328 -6.36 22.97 -12.84
CA THR A 328 -4.98 22.88 -12.32
C THR A 328 -4.38 24.27 -12.11
N VAL A 329 -3.39 24.36 -11.23
CA VAL A 329 -2.65 25.62 -10.97
C VAL A 329 -1.42 25.79 -11.88
N ASP A 330 -0.98 24.68 -12.51
CA ASP A 330 0.22 24.60 -13.37
C ASP A 330 0.10 23.38 -14.31
N GLU A 331 0.69 23.45 -15.49
CA GLU A 331 0.63 22.36 -16.48
C GLU A 331 1.30 21.06 -15.99
N THR A 332 2.28 21.18 -15.09
CA THR A 332 3.12 20.06 -14.65
C THR A 332 2.83 19.61 -13.21
N ILE A 333 1.88 20.29 -12.54
CA ILE A 333 1.58 20.07 -11.13
C ILE A 333 0.13 19.58 -10.98
N ALA A 334 -0.03 18.39 -10.44
CA ALA A 334 -1.32 17.77 -10.20
C ALA A 334 -2.02 18.33 -8.93
N TYR A 335 -2.01 19.64 -8.75
CA TYR A 335 -2.81 20.35 -7.75
C TYR A 335 -3.98 21.03 -8.43
N LEU A 336 -5.12 21.06 -7.75
CA LEU A 336 -6.36 21.64 -8.26
C LEU A 336 -6.77 22.86 -7.41
N THR A 337 -7.48 23.77 -8.01
CA THR A 337 -8.03 24.96 -7.34
C THR A 337 -9.40 25.33 -7.92
N GLY A 338 -10.23 25.97 -7.11
CA GLY A 338 -11.55 26.45 -7.50
C GLY A 338 -12.14 27.37 -6.43
N ASP A 339 -13.28 28.01 -6.77
CA ASP A 339 -13.92 29.00 -5.89
C ASP A 339 -14.99 28.39 -4.98
N ARG A 340 -15.26 27.09 -5.13
CA ARG A 340 -16.24 26.37 -4.32
C ARG A 340 -15.54 25.36 -3.41
N LEU A 341 -15.93 25.34 -2.14
CA LEU A 341 -15.54 24.29 -1.23
C LEU A 341 -16.32 23.01 -1.55
N VAL A 342 -15.61 21.95 -1.95
CA VAL A 342 -16.15 20.61 -2.17
C VAL A 342 -15.39 19.62 -1.32
N SER A 343 -16.09 18.93 -0.42
CA SER A 343 -15.50 17.85 0.36
C SER A 343 -15.49 16.56 -0.46
N THR A 344 -14.34 15.90 -0.51
CA THR A 344 -14.15 14.66 -1.26
C THR A 344 -13.11 13.76 -0.58
N PRO A 345 -13.24 12.43 -0.64
CA PRO A 345 -12.18 11.53 -0.17
C PRO A 345 -10.95 11.50 -1.08
N PHE A 346 -11.07 11.98 -2.33
CA PHE A 346 -10.04 11.87 -3.36
C PHE A 346 -8.98 12.96 -3.31
N ALA A 347 -9.19 14.01 -2.52
CA ALA A 347 -8.23 15.09 -2.31
C ALA A 347 -8.36 15.69 -0.93
N ARG A 348 -7.23 16.17 -0.38
CA ARG A 348 -7.24 17.03 0.81
C ARG A 348 -7.48 18.46 0.38
N GLY A 349 -8.54 19.08 0.91
CA GLY A 349 -8.91 20.45 0.63
C GLY A 349 -8.29 21.45 1.61
N TYR A 350 -8.07 22.68 1.12
CA TYR A 350 -7.54 23.80 1.89
C TYR A 350 -8.27 25.08 1.50
N THR A 351 -8.49 25.97 2.47
CA THR A 351 -8.86 27.37 2.21
C THR A 351 -7.59 28.16 2.01
N VAL A 352 -7.51 28.90 0.90
CA VAL A 352 -6.38 29.78 0.58
C VAL A 352 -6.55 31.10 1.35
N HIS A 353 -5.51 31.51 2.06
CA HIS A 353 -5.49 32.80 2.76
C HIS A 353 -4.65 33.83 2.04
N ASP A 354 -3.53 33.40 1.47
CA ASP A 354 -2.64 34.27 0.72
C ASP A 354 -1.75 33.47 -0.24
N VAL A 355 -1.19 34.15 -1.23
CA VAL A 355 -0.22 33.61 -2.18
C VAL A 355 0.89 34.62 -2.45
N MET A 356 2.13 34.13 -2.49
CA MET A 356 3.27 35.00 -2.76
C MET A 356 4.36 34.24 -3.55
N PRO A 357 5.17 34.94 -4.36
CA PRO A 357 6.40 34.38 -4.91
C PRO A 357 7.32 33.88 -3.80
N PHE A 358 7.94 32.71 -4.01
CA PHE A 358 8.82 32.13 -3.00
C PHE A 358 10.04 33.04 -2.73
N GLY A 359 10.21 33.44 -1.47
CA GLY A 359 11.36 34.22 -1.02
C GLY A 359 11.48 34.17 0.49
N LEU A 360 12.64 33.71 1.00
CA LEU A 360 12.83 33.48 2.44
C LEU A 360 12.58 34.75 3.30
N LYS A 361 13.04 35.92 2.84
CA LYS A 361 12.85 37.18 3.56
C LYS A 361 11.37 37.57 3.64
N ARG A 362 10.66 37.47 2.49
CA ARG A 362 9.23 37.80 2.39
C ARG A 362 8.40 36.88 3.25
N LEU A 363 8.63 35.56 3.12
CA LEU A 363 7.94 34.57 3.92
C LEU A 363 8.20 34.73 5.42
N THR A 364 9.44 35.06 5.83
CA THR A 364 9.77 35.31 7.24
C THR A 364 9.03 36.56 7.78
N ALA A 365 8.92 37.63 6.98
CA ALA A 365 8.19 38.83 7.36
C ALA A 365 6.69 38.54 7.54
N TYR A 366 6.09 37.82 6.58
CA TYR A 366 4.70 37.41 6.60
C TYR A 366 4.37 36.54 7.84
N LEU A 367 5.18 35.50 8.13
CA LEU A 367 4.97 34.64 9.29
C LEU A 367 5.03 35.41 10.61
N ARG A 368 5.90 36.43 10.72
CA ARG A 368 6.01 37.26 11.90
C ARG A 368 4.79 38.17 12.05
N GLU A 369 4.36 38.82 10.97
CA GLU A 369 3.20 39.73 10.95
C GLU A 369 1.92 39.01 11.38
N HIS A 370 1.72 37.79 10.85
CA HIS A 370 0.53 36.98 11.14
C HIS A 370 0.69 36.04 12.34
N ARG A 371 1.79 36.15 13.11
CA ARG A 371 2.09 35.34 14.31
C ARG A 371 2.06 33.82 14.07
N LEU A 372 2.41 33.37 12.85
CA LEU A 372 2.37 31.95 12.43
C LEU A 372 3.62 31.21 12.92
N GLY A 373 3.46 30.42 13.99
CA GLY A 373 4.53 29.66 14.63
C GLY A 373 4.42 28.16 14.47
N VAL A 374 3.22 27.64 14.20
CA VAL A 374 2.95 26.21 13.99
C VAL A 374 2.69 25.97 12.50
N LEU A 375 3.66 25.36 11.81
CA LEU A 375 3.60 25.21 10.35
C LEU A 375 3.56 23.75 9.94
N GLU A 376 2.63 23.38 9.07
CA GLU A 376 2.75 22.25 8.17
C GLU A 376 3.38 22.76 6.86
N ILE A 377 4.41 22.08 6.34
CA ILE A 377 5.06 22.49 5.09
C ILE A 377 4.94 21.35 4.09
N LYS A 378 4.26 21.62 2.99
CA LYS A 378 4.07 20.71 1.86
C LYS A 378 4.83 21.21 0.65
N LYS A 379 5.23 20.30 -0.24
CA LYS A 379 5.91 20.64 -1.49
C LYS A 379 5.50 19.78 -2.66
N ARG A 380 5.40 20.40 -3.82
CA ARG A 380 5.31 19.69 -5.12
C ARG A 380 5.83 20.61 -6.23
N GLY A 381 6.72 20.07 -7.08
CA GLY A 381 7.30 20.87 -8.19
C GLY A 381 8.34 21.90 -7.78
N THR A 382 8.94 21.75 -6.60
CA THR A 382 10.02 22.62 -6.11
C THR A 382 11.16 21.78 -5.52
N ALA A 383 12.38 22.30 -5.61
CA ALA A 383 13.55 21.70 -4.99
C ALA A 383 13.73 22.05 -3.49
N VAL A 384 12.88 22.93 -2.96
CA VAL A 384 12.96 23.36 -1.55
C VAL A 384 12.63 22.19 -0.62
N GLU A 385 13.52 21.88 0.33
CA GLU A 385 13.29 20.83 1.31
C GLU A 385 12.55 21.39 2.55
N PRO A 386 11.38 20.81 2.94
CA PRO A 386 10.55 21.31 4.03
C PRO A 386 11.29 21.44 5.37
N GLU A 387 12.08 20.46 5.75
CA GLU A 387 12.82 20.48 7.01
C GLU A 387 13.96 21.51 7.01
N GLU A 388 14.61 21.71 5.87
CA GLU A 388 15.62 22.77 5.72
C GLU A 388 14.98 24.15 5.80
N LEU A 389 13.84 24.33 5.12
CA LEU A 389 13.07 25.57 5.18
C LEU A 389 12.60 25.85 6.61
N ARG A 390 12.07 24.87 7.32
CA ARG A 390 11.65 24.99 8.72
C ARG A 390 12.80 25.44 9.63
N ARG A 391 13.99 24.86 9.46
CA ARG A 391 15.20 25.26 10.21
C ARG A 391 15.61 26.70 9.93
N LYS A 392 15.53 27.17 8.68
CA LYS A 392 15.86 28.54 8.27
C LYS A 392 14.83 29.55 8.80
N LEU A 393 13.55 29.22 8.75
CA LEU A 393 12.45 30.10 9.20
C LEU A 393 12.40 30.24 10.73
N ARG A 394 12.68 29.16 11.49
CA ARG A 394 12.52 29.09 12.96
C ARG A 394 11.16 29.62 13.42
N PRO A 395 10.04 29.06 12.96
CA PRO A 395 8.71 29.66 13.04
C PRO A 395 8.21 29.85 14.47
N ARG A 396 8.50 28.92 15.42
CA ARG A 396 8.04 28.96 16.82
C ARG A 396 8.29 30.27 17.54
N ARG A 397 9.25 31.10 17.09
CA ARG A 397 9.53 32.43 17.66
C ARG A 397 8.54 33.52 17.23
N PHE A 398 7.62 33.24 16.30
CA PHE A 398 6.70 34.22 15.77
C PHE A 398 5.34 34.24 16.46
N GLY A 399 4.90 33.09 17.03
CA GLY A 399 3.61 32.96 17.71
C GLY A 399 3.11 31.52 17.73
N ASP A 400 1.84 31.35 18.12
CA ASP A 400 1.19 30.05 18.29
C ASP A 400 0.15 29.76 17.20
N GLU A 401 -0.10 30.72 16.30
CA GLU A 401 -1.03 30.53 15.18
C GLU A 401 -0.49 29.49 14.19
N SER A 402 -1.41 28.74 13.58
CA SER A 402 -1.07 27.64 12.68
C SER A 402 -1.42 27.96 11.23
N ALA A 403 -0.61 27.44 10.30
CA ALA A 403 -0.88 27.48 8.87
C ALA A 403 -0.22 26.31 8.14
N THR A 404 -0.76 25.94 6.98
CA THR A 404 -0.12 25.08 6.00
C THR A 404 0.53 25.95 4.92
N LEU A 405 1.84 25.77 4.73
CA LEU A 405 2.58 26.37 3.63
C LEU A 405 2.70 25.36 2.51
N ILE A 406 2.15 25.66 1.33
CA ILE A 406 2.23 24.81 0.16
C ILE A 406 3.19 25.44 -0.84
N LEU A 407 4.36 24.83 -0.97
CA LEU A 407 5.41 25.24 -1.89
C LEU A 407 5.17 24.57 -3.24
N THR A 408 4.88 25.35 -4.27
CA THR A 408 4.53 24.81 -5.60
C THR A 408 4.88 25.81 -6.71
N ARG A 409 4.51 25.48 -7.94
CA ARG A 409 4.47 26.45 -9.04
C ARG A 409 3.03 26.81 -9.36
N ILE A 410 2.83 28.06 -9.70
CA ILE A 410 1.57 28.58 -10.23
C ILE A 410 1.91 29.30 -11.53
N GLY A 411 1.39 28.82 -12.67
CA GLY A 411 1.71 29.38 -13.97
C GLY A 411 3.21 29.43 -14.28
N GLY A 412 3.98 28.42 -13.85
CA GLY A 412 5.43 28.33 -14.05
C GLY A 412 6.28 29.01 -12.94
N GLU A 413 5.70 29.86 -12.10
CA GLU A 413 6.43 30.62 -11.08
C GLU A 413 6.45 29.92 -9.72
N GLN A 414 7.64 29.89 -9.07
CA GLN A 414 7.80 29.35 -7.71
C GLN A 414 7.02 30.19 -6.69
N SER A 415 6.02 29.58 -6.07
CA SER A 415 5.08 30.26 -5.17
C SER A 415 4.92 29.54 -3.84
N VAL A 416 4.49 30.29 -2.83
CA VAL A 416 4.04 29.79 -1.53
C VAL A 416 2.58 30.15 -1.36
N ILE A 417 1.74 29.16 -1.17
CA ILE A 417 0.34 29.35 -0.77
C ILE A 417 0.29 29.19 0.74
N VAL A 418 -0.30 30.16 1.42
CA VAL A 418 -0.62 30.10 2.85
C VAL A 418 -2.08 29.67 2.97
N ALA A 419 -2.34 28.55 3.63
CA ALA A 419 -3.66 27.95 3.67
C ALA A 419 -3.95 27.28 5.02
N SER A 420 -5.24 27.00 5.27
CA SER A 420 -5.68 26.13 6.35
C SER A 420 -6.38 24.89 5.79
N PRO A 421 -6.15 23.69 6.38
CA PRO A 421 -6.82 22.49 5.93
C PRO A 421 -8.32 22.55 6.24
N HIS A 422 -9.15 22.02 5.35
CA HIS A 422 -10.54 21.75 5.66
C HIS A 422 -10.64 20.58 6.64
N ALA A 423 -11.66 20.58 7.48
CA ALA A 423 -11.99 19.42 8.28
C ALA A 423 -12.28 18.25 7.32
N SER A 424 -11.53 17.17 7.47
CA SER A 424 -11.79 15.95 6.69
C SER A 424 -13.04 15.28 7.26
N PRO A 425 -13.92 14.70 6.43
CA PRO A 425 -15.04 13.87 6.92
C PRO A 425 -14.57 12.75 7.86
N ALA A 426 -13.34 12.26 7.67
CA ALA A 426 -12.69 11.28 8.56
C ALA A 426 -12.25 11.89 9.91
N GLY A 427 -11.91 13.17 9.97
CA GLY A 427 -11.51 13.88 11.20
C GLY A 427 -12.70 14.15 12.13
N GLU A 428 -13.86 14.41 11.59
CA GLU A 428 -15.10 14.59 12.40
C GLU A 428 -15.55 13.29 13.08
N ALA A 429 -15.39 12.14 12.39
CA ALA A 429 -15.70 10.83 12.95
C ALA A 429 -14.71 10.40 14.06
N ALA A 430 -13.44 10.81 13.99
CA ALA A 430 -12.43 10.54 15.02
C ALA A 430 -12.66 11.43 16.27
N ALA A 431 -12.94 12.71 16.08
CA ALA A 431 -13.21 13.65 17.17
C ALA A 431 -14.49 13.29 17.96
N GLN A 432 -15.46 12.64 17.32
CA GLN A 432 -16.66 12.14 17.99
C GLN A 432 -16.45 10.84 18.78
N LYS A 433 -15.41 10.06 18.49
CA LYS A 433 -15.06 8.85 19.25
C LYS A 433 -14.29 9.15 20.54
N ASP A 434 -13.49 10.21 20.57
CA ASP A 434 -12.74 10.62 21.77
C ASP A 434 -13.59 11.39 22.79
N LEU A 435 -14.84 11.71 22.45
CA LEU A 435 -15.83 12.38 23.32
C LEU A 435 -16.91 11.42 23.90
N ARG A 436 -16.73 10.11 23.71
CA ARG A 436 -17.57 9.07 24.32
C ARG A 436 -16.72 8.07 25.10
#